data_1901700c009f042ef1592b72ab73e249
#
_entry.id   1901700c009f042ef1592b72ab73e249
#
_cell.length_a   1.000
_cell.length_b   1.000
_cell.length_c   1.000
_cell.angle_alpha   90.00
_cell.angle_beta   90.00
_cell.angle_gamma   90.00
#
_symmetry.space_group_name_H-M   'P 1'
#
loop_
_entity.id
_entity.type
_entity.pdbx_description
1 polymer ?
#
loop_
_entity_poly.entity_id
_entity_poly.type
_entity_poly.pdbx_seq_one_letter_code
_entity_poly.pdbx_strand_id
1 'polypeptide(L)'
;VGIVAGSFKPYHKGHHEMVKIAASENDKVIFFVSTSDRVKKGQHPLYGSDMRKTWLDHLEPILPGNVELQLLDPGQAPIRYAYETLVDADDDIQGSDDVFTLYSDPIDLERNYSPKSLEKYLSPKFLEGNLAKRPVSESETVAVRGTDMRRFLADGDQESFKASLPDELSPESKQAIFDTLSGSGLQESLLRAFIRTAID
;
A
#
# COMPACT_ATOMS: atom_id res chain seq x y z
N VAL A 1 -17.87 -2.60 -4.37
CA VAL A 1 -16.51 -3.11 -4.09
C VAL A 1 -15.52 -1.96 -4.03
N GLY A 2 -14.78 -1.82 -2.92
CA GLY A 2 -13.69 -0.85 -2.81
C GLY A 2 -12.38 -1.41 -3.37
N ILE A 3 -11.58 -0.58 -4.02
CA ILE A 3 -10.23 -0.94 -4.49
C ILE A 3 -9.23 0.07 -3.92
N VAL A 4 -8.24 -0.44 -3.19
CA VAL A 4 -7.10 0.32 -2.67
C VAL A 4 -5.83 -0.28 -3.26
N ALA A 5 -5.01 0.49 -3.96
CA ALA A 5 -3.82 -0.03 -4.62
C ALA A 5 -2.61 0.90 -4.45
N GLY A 6 -1.49 0.38 -3.98
CA GLY A 6 -0.31 1.21 -3.77
C GLY A 6 0.93 0.47 -3.27
N SER A 7 1.98 1.24 -3.04
CA SER A 7 3.25 0.67 -2.54
C SER A 7 3.26 0.48 -1.02
N PHE A 8 2.67 1.40 -0.25
CA PHE A 8 2.55 1.36 1.22
C PHE A 8 3.88 1.05 1.94
N LYS A 9 4.93 1.80 1.63
CA LYS A 9 6.32 1.52 2.07
C LYS A 9 6.95 2.66 2.87
N PRO A 10 6.93 2.55 4.22
CA PRO A 10 6.18 1.59 5.03
C PRO A 10 4.69 1.95 5.12
N TYR A 11 3.89 0.98 5.56
CA TYR A 11 2.50 1.22 5.95
C TYR A 11 2.45 2.07 7.23
N HIS A 12 1.48 2.96 7.34
CA HIS A 12 1.32 3.89 8.46
C HIS A 12 -0.14 4.22 8.73
N LYS A 13 -0.43 4.95 9.81
CA LYS A 13 -1.79 5.35 10.23
C LYS A 13 -2.63 5.94 9.09
N GLY A 14 -2.06 6.87 8.31
CA GLY A 14 -2.79 7.51 7.21
C GLY A 14 -3.28 6.49 6.16
N HIS A 15 -2.46 5.50 5.83
CA HIS A 15 -2.88 4.39 4.96
C HIS A 15 -3.96 3.53 5.62
N HIS A 16 -3.81 3.26 6.92
CA HIS A 16 -4.77 2.43 7.66
C HIS A 16 -6.14 3.09 7.73
N GLU A 17 -6.20 4.38 8.02
CA GLU A 17 -7.46 5.14 8.02
C GLU A 17 -8.12 5.14 6.62
N MET A 18 -7.35 5.29 5.54
CA MET A 18 -7.90 5.17 4.18
C MET A 18 -8.51 3.79 3.92
N VAL A 19 -7.86 2.72 4.36
CA VAL A 19 -8.40 1.35 4.23
C VAL A 19 -9.67 1.18 5.09
N LYS A 20 -9.72 1.74 6.29
CA LYS A 20 -10.92 1.73 7.16
C LYS A 20 -12.08 2.50 6.53
N ILE A 21 -11.81 3.67 5.93
CA ILE A 21 -12.83 4.42 5.17
C ILE A 21 -13.37 3.55 4.05
N ALA A 22 -12.49 2.97 3.21
CA ALA A 22 -12.91 2.09 2.14
C ALA A 22 -13.75 0.91 2.65
N ALA A 23 -13.33 0.29 3.76
CA ALA A 23 -14.05 -0.83 4.37
C ALA A 23 -15.43 -0.43 4.92
N SER A 24 -15.57 0.79 5.46
CA SER A 24 -16.85 1.28 5.98
C SER A 24 -17.86 1.63 4.89
N GLU A 25 -17.39 1.97 3.69
CA GLU A 25 -18.21 2.40 2.56
C GLU A 25 -18.53 1.26 1.56
N ASN A 26 -17.96 0.04 1.76
CA ASN A 26 -18.15 -1.08 0.84
C ASN A 26 -18.34 -2.42 1.57
N ASP A 27 -19.09 -3.34 0.97
CA ASP A 27 -19.24 -4.71 1.48
C ASP A 27 -17.95 -5.52 1.37
N LYS A 28 -17.11 -5.21 0.38
CA LYS A 28 -15.81 -5.84 0.14
C LYS A 28 -14.79 -4.80 -0.31
N VAL A 29 -13.56 -4.93 0.16
CA VAL A 29 -12.41 -4.14 -0.31
C VAL A 29 -11.31 -5.07 -0.80
N ILE A 30 -10.78 -4.83 -2.00
CA ILE A 30 -9.59 -5.49 -2.52
C ILE A 30 -8.40 -4.54 -2.32
N PHE A 31 -7.41 -5.00 -1.56
CA PHE A 31 -6.28 -4.20 -1.17
C PHE A 31 -4.98 -4.72 -1.77
N PHE A 32 -4.54 -4.12 -2.87
CA PHE A 32 -3.32 -4.49 -3.59
C PHE A 32 -2.09 -3.78 -3.03
N VAL A 33 -1.12 -4.55 -2.55
CA VAL A 33 0.10 -4.05 -1.90
C VAL A 33 1.35 -4.58 -2.61
N SER A 34 2.28 -3.69 -2.97
CA SER A 34 3.54 -4.08 -3.59
C SER A 34 4.54 -4.62 -2.55
N THR A 35 5.12 -5.79 -2.84
CA THR A 35 6.27 -6.34 -2.09
C THR A 35 7.62 -6.16 -2.82
N SER A 36 7.69 -5.32 -3.86
CA SER A 36 8.94 -4.98 -4.52
C SER A 36 9.87 -4.20 -3.58
N ASP A 37 11.18 -4.34 -3.75
CA ASP A 37 12.16 -3.54 -3.03
C ASP A 37 11.98 -2.04 -3.30
N ARG A 38 12.27 -1.23 -2.30
CA ARG A 38 12.41 0.22 -2.43
C ARG A 38 13.79 0.65 -1.98
N VAL A 39 14.72 0.67 -2.92
CA VAL A 39 16.09 1.12 -2.69
C VAL A 39 16.32 2.39 -3.51
N LYS A 40 16.41 3.54 -2.83
CA LYS A 40 16.71 4.84 -3.45
C LYS A 40 17.88 5.50 -2.74
N LYS A 41 18.79 6.09 -3.53
CA LYS A 41 19.95 6.82 -3.00
C LYS A 41 19.49 7.88 -1.97
N GLY A 42 20.13 7.91 -0.81
CA GLY A 42 19.85 8.86 0.26
C GLY A 42 18.57 8.59 1.07
N GLN A 43 17.92 7.44 0.88
CA GLN A 43 16.79 7.02 1.70
C GLN A 43 17.09 5.67 2.35
N HIS A 44 16.48 5.42 3.50
CA HIS A 44 16.50 4.10 4.12
C HIS A 44 15.92 3.04 3.17
N PRO A 45 16.66 1.96 2.86
CA PRO A 45 16.16 0.92 1.97
C PRO A 45 15.05 0.12 2.67
N LEU A 46 14.07 -0.32 1.89
CA LEU A 46 13.03 -1.24 2.34
C LEU A 46 13.01 -2.44 1.38
N TYR A 47 13.23 -3.62 1.92
CA TYR A 47 13.26 -4.86 1.15
C TYR A 47 11.89 -5.53 1.14
N GLY A 48 11.53 -6.09 -0.01
CA GLY A 48 10.22 -6.70 -0.22
C GLY A 48 9.95 -7.89 0.70
N SER A 49 10.99 -8.69 1.01
CA SER A 49 10.91 -9.80 1.97
C SER A 49 10.49 -9.33 3.36
N ASP A 50 11.10 -8.25 3.85
CA ASP A 50 10.83 -7.69 5.18
C ASP A 50 9.46 -7.03 5.23
N MET A 51 9.09 -6.33 4.15
CA MET A 51 7.74 -5.77 4.01
C MET A 51 6.68 -6.89 3.99
N ARG A 52 6.92 -7.97 3.23
CA ARG A 52 6.01 -9.12 3.18
C ARG A 52 5.86 -9.76 4.55
N LYS A 53 6.97 -9.99 5.27
CA LYS A 53 6.94 -10.49 6.63
C LYS A 53 6.15 -9.57 7.57
N THR A 54 6.41 -8.27 7.52
CA THR A 54 5.69 -7.26 8.31
C THR A 54 4.18 -7.32 8.05
N TRP A 55 3.76 -7.48 6.79
CA TRP A 55 2.36 -7.61 6.42
C TRP A 55 1.73 -8.86 7.03
N LEU A 56 2.29 -10.03 6.81
CA LEU A 56 1.72 -11.30 7.24
C LEU A 56 1.68 -11.45 8.76
N ASP A 57 2.75 -11.02 9.45
CA ASP A 57 2.89 -11.23 10.88
C ASP A 57 2.14 -10.20 11.73
N HIS A 58 1.93 -8.97 11.20
CA HIS A 58 1.46 -7.86 12.04
C HIS A 58 0.35 -7.01 11.43
N LEU A 59 0.38 -6.71 10.12
CA LEU A 59 -0.53 -5.74 9.52
C LEU A 59 -1.84 -6.37 9.03
N GLU A 60 -1.78 -7.53 8.42
CA GLU A 60 -2.97 -8.25 7.95
C GLU A 60 -3.98 -8.51 9.08
N PRO A 61 -3.55 -8.96 10.28
CA PRO A 61 -4.48 -9.23 11.39
C PRO A 61 -5.27 -8.03 11.91
N ILE A 62 -4.83 -6.80 11.63
CA ILE A 62 -5.53 -5.57 12.07
C ILE A 62 -6.40 -4.95 10.98
N LEU A 63 -6.45 -5.54 9.78
CA LEU A 63 -7.32 -5.05 8.71
C LEU A 63 -8.79 -5.36 9.03
N PRO A 64 -9.73 -4.49 8.60
CA PRO A 64 -11.16 -4.79 8.70
C PRO A 64 -11.52 -6.12 8.01
N GLY A 65 -12.49 -6.87 8.57
CA GLY A 65 -12.82 -8.23 8.15
C GLY A 65 -13.35 -8.38 6.71
N ASN A 66 -13.76 -7.27 6.07
CA ASN A 66 -14.20 -7.23 4.68
C ASN A 66 -13.08 -6.77 3.71
N VAL A 67 -11.82 -6.66 4.18
CA VAL A 67 -10.66 -6.31 3.37
C VAL A 67 -9.92 -7.59 2.96
N GLU A 68 -9.84 -7.82 1.66
CA GLU A 68 -9.04 -8.88 1.05
C GLU A 68 -7.66 -8.34 0.68
N LEU A 69 -6.63 -8.71 1.43
CA LEU A 69 -5.24 -8.30 1.18
C LEU A 69 -4.62 -9.14 0.05
N GLN A 70 -4.07 -8.45 -0.95
CA GLN A 70 -3.34 -9.03 -2.07
C GLN A 70 -1.89 -8.55 -2.04
N LEU A 71 -0.98 -9.36 -1.48
CA LEU A 71 0.46 -9.09 -1.49
C LEU A 71 1.06 -9.51 -2.82
N LEU A 72 1.33 -8.55 -3.68
CA LEU A 72 1.84 -8.78 -5.03
C LEU A 72 3.32 -9.15 -5.01
N ASP A 73 3.73 -10.03 -5.92
CA ASP A 73 5.12 -10.43 -6.06
C ASP A 73 6.02 -9.28 -6.54
N PRO A 74 7.34 -9.35 -6.28
CA PRO A 74 8.28 -8.34 -6.73
C PRO A 74 8.19 -8.10 -8.25
N GLY A 75 8.15 -6.82 -8.63
CA GLY A 75 8.00 -6.40 -10.03
C GLY A 75 6.54 -6.22 -10.49
N GLN A 76 5.57 -6.72 -9.74
CA GLN A 76 4.16 -6.49 -10.03
C GLN A 76 3.71 -5.12 -9.53
N ALA A 77 2.90 -4.43 -10.34
CA ALA A 77 2.42 -3.08 -10.06
C ALA A 77 0.97 -3.10 -9.54
N PRO A 78 0.70 -2.63 -8.30
CA PRO A 78 -0.66 -2.63 -7.72
C PRO A 78 -1.70 -1.95 -8.59
N ILE A 79 -1.34 -0.82 -9.21
CA ILE A 79 -2.24 -0.08 -10.10
C ILE A 79 -2.66 -0.92 -11.31
N ARG A 80 -1.76 -1.74 -11.86
CA ARG A 80 -2.08 -2.65 -12.95
C ARG A 80 -3.15 -3.68 -12.53
N TYR A 81 -3.00 -4.28 -11.35
CA TYR A 81 -3.97 -5.24 -10.81
C TYR A 81 -5.33 -4.60 -10.54
N ALA A 82 -5.35 -3.34 -10.08
CA ALA A 82 -6.59 -2.58 -9.98
C ALA A 82 -7.28 -2.42 -11.35
N TYR A 83 -6.52 -2.11 -12.42
CA TYR A 83 -7.08 -2.05 -13.78
C TYR A 83 -7.56 -3.42 -14.27
N GLU A 84 -6.79 -4.49 -14.07
CA GLU A 84 -7.19 -5.86 -14.46
C GLU A 84 -8.51 -6.23 -13.76
N THR A 85 -8.65 -5.95 -12.46
CA THR A 85 -9.91 -6.18 -11.74
C THR A 85 -11.09 -5.40 -12.33
N LEU A 86 -10.87 -4.15 -12.74
CA LEU A 86 -11.93 -3.33 -13.35
C LEU A 86 -12.29 -3.83 -14.76
N VAL A 87 -11.31 -4.28 -15.55
CA VAL A 87 -11.55 -4.84 -16.90
C VAL A 87 -12.33 -6.15 -16.79
N ASP A 88 -11.93 -7.04 -15.89
CA ASP A 88 -12.65 -8.30 -15.65
C ASP A 88 -14.11 -8.02 -15.22
N ALA A 89 -14.31 -7.01 -14.36
CA ALA A 89 -15.62 -6.60 -13.93
C ALA A 89 -16.46 -5.96 -15.05
N ASP A 90 -15.88 -5.18 -15.95
CA ASP A 90 -16.56 -4.59 -17.12
C ASP A 90 -16.99 -5.67 -18.10
N ASP A 91 -16.15 -6.69 -18.33
CA ASP A 91 -16.47 -7.83 -19.19
C ASP A 91 -17.63 -8.68 -18.61
N ASP A 92 -17.70 -8.83 -17.28
CA ASP A 92 -18.70 -9.66 -16.60
C ASP A 92 -20.01 -8.90 -16.25
N ILE A 93 -20.06 -7.57 -16.44
CA ILE A 93 -21.12 -6.70 -15.90
C ILE A 93 -22.47 -6.80 -16.61
N GLN A 94 -22.72 -7.80 -17.43
CA GLN A 94 -24.01 -7.97 -18.09
C GLN A 94 -25.15 -8.19 -17.07
N GLY A 95 -25.61 -7.06 -16.48
CA GLY A 95 -26.75 -7.01 -15.58
C GLY A 95 -26.44 -6.97 -14.09
N SER A 96 -25.19 -6.73 -13.70
CA SER A 96 -24.81 -6.45 -12.30
C SER A 96 -24.97 -4.96 -11.98
N ASP A 97 -25.51 -4.65 -10.80
CA ASP A 97 -25.57 -3.30 -10.23
C ASP A 97 -24.34 -3.00 -9.35
N ASP A 98 -23.28 -3.82 -9.43
CA ASP A 98 -22.07 -3.66 -8.63
C ASP A 98 -21.35 -2.36 -9.00
N VAL A 99 -21.01 -1.57 -7.98
CA VAL A 99 -20.21 -0.36 -8.11
C VAL A 99 -18.82 -0.61 -7.57
N PHE A 100 -17.79 -0.31 -8.38
CA PHE A 100 -16.38 -0.34 -7.98
C PHE A 100 -15.93 1.07 -7.63
N THR A 101 -15.33 1.23 -6.47
CA THR A 101 -14.86 2.53 -5.97
C THR A 101 -13.35 2.52 -5.77
N LEU A 102 -12.64 3.41 -6.47
CA LEU A 102 -11.19 3.57 -6.34
C LEU A 102 -10.87 4.55 -5.21
N TYR A 103 -10.11 4.08 -4.21
CA TYR A 103 -9.66 4.88 -3.07
C TYR A 103 -8.18 5.20 -3.18
N SER A 104 -7.82 6.47 -3.12
CA SER A 104 -6.43 6.95 -3.00
C SER A 104 -6.41 8.41 -2.57
N ASP A 105 -5.22 8.98 -2.32
CA ASP A 105 -5.12 10.42 -2.21
C ASP A 105 -5.49 11.12 -3.54
N PRO A 106 -5.92 12.40 -3.49
CA PRO A 106 -6.40 13.09 -4.69
C PRO A 106 -5.38 13.15 -5.83
N ILE A 107 -4.09 13.31 -5.51
CA ILE A 107 -3.01 13.43 -6.51
C ILE A 107 -2.78 12.08 -7.20
N ASP A 108 -2.75 11.00 -6.42
CA ASP A 108 -2.55 9.66 -6.98
C ASP A 108 -3.78 9.17 -7.73
N LEU A 109 -5.01 9.54 -7.35
CA LEU A 109 -6.21 9.29 -8.14
C LEU A 109 -6.14 9.94 -9.51
N GLU A 110 -5.77 11.21 -9.56
CA GLU A 110 -5.67 11.92 -10.85
C GLU A 110 -4.54 11.36 -11.71
N ARG A 111 -3.40 11.05 -11.13
CA ARG A 111 -2.22 10.53 -11.85
C ARG A 111 -2.43 9.11 -12.38
N ASN A 112 -2.99 8.22 -11.56
CA ASN A 112 -3.08 6.80 -11.88
C ASN A 112 -4.40 6.41 -12.56
N TYR A 113 -5.47 7.16 -12.31
CA TYR A 113 -6.82 6.87 -12.78
C TYR A 113 -7.47 8.07 -13.48
N SER A 114 -6.70 8.77 -14.33
CA SER A 114 -7.24 9.89 -15.11
C SER A 114 -8.37 9.41 -16.03
N PRO A 115 -9.35 10.25 -16.40
CA PRO A 115 -10.42 9.89 -17.33
C PRO A 115 -9.87 9.24 -18.61
N LYS A 116 -8.87 9.86 -19.23
CA LYS A 116 -8.20 9.36 -20.43
C LYS A 116 -7.59 7.97 -20.26
N SER A 117 -7.05 7.67 -19.06
CA SER A 117 -6.46 6.35 -18.77
C SER A 117 -7.54 5.30 -18.60
N LEU A 118 -8.64 5.63 -17.93
CA LEU A 118 -9.77 4.73 -17.73
C LEU A 118 -10.50 4.42 -19.04
N GLU A 119 -10.81 5.44 -19.85
CA GLU A 119 -11.46 5.32 -21.16
C GLU A 119 -10.70 4.43 -22.15
N LYS A 120 -9.41 4.24 -21.95
CA LYS A 120 -8.58 3.36 -22.78
C LYS A 120 -8.88 1.88 -22.57
N TYR A 121 -9.35 1.50 -21.37
CA TYR A 121 -9.48 0.11 -20.96
C TYR A 121 -10.91 -0.30 -20.60
N LEU A 122 -11.78 0.67 -20.28
CA LEU A 122 -13.12 0.42 -19.76
C LEU A 122 -14.19 0.97 -20.69
N SER A 123 -15.33 0.30 -20.76
CA SER A 123 -16.47 0.74 -21.56
C SER A 123 -17.10 2.00 -21.02
N PRO A 124 -17.72 2.85 -21.88
CA PRO A 124 -18.46 4.03 -21.43
C PRO A 124 -19.57 3.68 -20.41
N LYS A 125 -20.27 2.56 -20.62
CA LYS A 125 -21.32 2.08 -19.72
C LYS A 125 -20.77 1.81 -18.32
N PHE A 126 -19.63 1.13 -18.21
CA PHE A 126 -19.00 0.84 -16.93
C PHE A 126 -18.54 2.11 -16.22
N LEU A 127 -17.92 3.03 -16.97
CA LEU A 127 -17.44 4.31 -16.43
C LEU A 127 -18.57 5.18 -15.88
N GLU A 128 -19.74 5.17 -16.52
CA GLU A 128 -20.89 6.00 -16.11
C GLU A 128 -21.70 5.38 -14.98
N GLY A 129 -21.85 4.05 -14.94
CA GLY A 129 -22.76 3.37 -14.02
C GLY A 129 -22.09 2.58 -12.89
N ASN A 130 -20.88 2.07 -13.11
CA ASN A 130 -20.28 1.06 -12.24
C ASN A 130 -18.92 1.45 -11.64
N LEU A 131 -18.40 2.63 -11.97
CA LEU A 131 -17.12 3.11 -11.44
C LEU A 131 -17.25 4.45 -10.72
N ALA A 132 -16.78 4.49 -9.49
CA ALA A 132 -16.64 5.71 -8.69
C ALA A 132 -15.18 5.95 -8.29
N LYS A 133 -14.81 7.20 -8.05
CA LYS A 133 -13.54 7.62 -7.44
C LYS A 133 -13.83 8.29 -6.12
N ARG A 134 -13.17 7.85 -5.07
CA ARG A 134 -13.28 8.40 -3.72
C ARG A 134 -11.91 8.94 -3.29
N PRO A 135 -11.62 10.23 -3.51
CA PRO A 135 -10.42 10.83 -2.98
C PRO A 135 -10.47 10.84 -1.43
N VAL A 136 -9.40 10.39 -0.81
CA VAL A 136 -9.24 10.44 0.65
C VAL A 136 -8.15 11.46 0.97
N SER A 137 -8.54 12.58 1.56
CA SER A 137 -7.65 13.69 1.85
C SER A 137 -6.90 13.51 3.17
N GLU A 138 -5.79 14.25 3.35
CA GLU A 138 -5.05 14.27 4.63
C GLU A 138 -5.92 14.76 5.81
N SER A 139 -7.00 15.50 5.55
CA SER A 139 -7.94 15.95 6.60
C SER A 139 -8.86 14.84 7.11
N GLU A 140 -9.04 13.77 6.33
CA GLU A 140 -9.84 12.59 6.69
C GLU A 140 -8.97 11.51 7.33
N THR A 141 -7.65 11.63 7.24
CA THR A 141 -6.68 10.68 7.78
C THR A 141 -5.66 11.38 8.67
N VAL A 142 -4.71 10.62 9.20
CA VAL A 142 -3.59 11.20 9.96
C VAL A 142 -2.49 11.63 8.99
N ALA A 143 -2.01 12.85 9.12
CA ALA A 143 -0.94 13.42 8.31
C ALA A 143 0.42 12.75 8.61
N VAL A 144 0.63 11.56 8.06
CA VAL A 144 1.89 10.81 8.10
C VAL A 144 2.30 10.51 6.66
N ARG A 145 3.58 10.70 6.35
CA ARG A 145 4.12 10.41 5.02
C ARG A 145 5.11 9.25 5.06
N GLY A 146 5.06 8.38 4.07
CA GLY A 146 6.03 7.29 3.94
C GLY A 146 7.49 7.79 3.87
N THR A 147 7.72 9.04 3.47
CA THR A 147 9.05 9.69 3.50
C THR A 147 9.51 9.94 4.94
N ASP A 148 8.63 10.39 5.82
CA ASP A 148 8.95 10.61 7.24
C ASP A 148 9.23 9.28 7.93
N MET A 149 8.43 8.26 7.65
CA MET A 149 8.66 6.92 8.18
C MET A 149 10.05 6.39 7.81
N ARG A 150 10.48 6.58 6.55
CA ARG A 150 11.83 6.16 6.12
C ARG A 150 12.93 7.00 6.74
N ARG A 151 12.68 8.27 7.03
CA ARG A 151 13.62 9.12 7.77
C ARG A 151 13.74 8.62 9.21
N PHE A 152 12.65 8.33 9.91
CA PHE A 152 12.69 7.78 11.26
C PHE A 152 13.50 6.47 11.33
N LEU A 153 13.35 5.60 10.33
CA LEU A 153 14.19 4.38 10.24
C LEU A 153 15.67 4.70 10.02
N ALA A 154 16.00 5.67 9.15
CA ALA A 154 17.36 6.08 8.88
C ALA A 154 18.05 6.71 10.11
N ASP A 155 17.28 7.49 10.89
CA ASP A 155 17.77 8.23 12.06
C ASP A 155 17.74 7.36 13.33
N GLY A 156 17.14 6.16 13.28
CA GLY A 156 16.91 5.30 14.46
C GLY A 156 15.87 5.88 15.41
N ASP A 157 15.01 6.80 14.94
CA ASP A 157 13.93 7.43 15.72
C ASP A 157 12.75 6.46 15.89
N GLN A 158 12.94 5.52 16.80
CA GLN A 158 11.98 4.47 17.11
C GLN A 158 10.64 5.02 17.63
N GLU A 159 10.69 6.06 18.44
CA GLU A 159 9.48 6.64 19.06
C GLU A 159 8.56 7.25 18.00
N SER A 160 9.09 8.11 17.12
CA SER A 160 8.33 8.72 16.04
C SER A 160 7.83 7.68 15.04
N PHE A 161 8.65 6.66 14.73
CA PHE A 161 8.25 5.58 13.85
C PHE A 161 7.06 4.79 14.43
N LYS A 162 7.15 4.31 15.67
CA LYS A 162 6.08 3.56 16.35
C LYS A 162 4.82 4.39 16.54
N ALA A 163 4.97 5.68 16.87
CA ALA A 163 3.85 6.61 16.98
C ALA A 163 3.09 6.81 15.65
N SER A 164 3.75 6.58 14.52
CA SER A 164 3.17 6.70 13.17
C SER A 164 2.55 5.42 12.63
N LEU A 165 2.70 4.29 13.32
CA LEU A 165 2.05 3.02 12.99
C LEU A 165 0.58 3.01 13.47
N PRO A 166 -0.30 2.17 12.87
CA PRO A 166 -1.68 2.00 13.30
C PRO A 166 -1.83 1.79 14.81
N ASP A 167 -2.86 2.39 15.41
CA ASP A 167 -3.07 2.32 16.86
C ASP A 167 -3.55 0.94 17.32
N GLU A 168 -4.14 0.19 16.42
CA GLU A 168 -4.60 -1.20 16.61
C GLU A 168 -3.45 -2.20 16.85
N LEU A 169 -2.22 -1.85 16.48
CA LEU A 169 -1.04 -2.67 16.74
C LEU A 169 -0.63 -2.64 18.21
N SER A 170 -0.30 -3.81 18.77
CA SER A 170 0.29 -3.88 20.10
C SER A 170 1.67 -3.21 20.15
N PRO A 171 2.15 -2.79 21.34
CA PRO A 171 3.50 -2.25 21.50
C PRO A 171 4.58 -3.22 20.99
N GLU A 172 4.41 -4.52 21.20
CA GLU A 172 5.31 -5.59 20.77
C GLU A 172 5.35 -5.69 19.25
N SER A 173 4.18 -5.62 18.57
CA SER A 173 4.08 -5.62 17.12
C SER A 173 4.75 -4.36 16.51
N LYS A 174 4.52 -3.20 17.12
CA LYS A 174 5.18 -1.95 16.70
C LYS A 174 6.70 -2.03 16.82
N GLN A 175 7.19 -2.64 17.89
CA GLN A 175 8.62 -2.88 18.08
C GLN A 175 9.18 -3.85 17.03
N ALA A 176 8.51 -4.99 16.83
CA ALA A 176 8.94 -6.00 15.86
C ALA A 176 8.97 -5.45 14.42
N ILE A 177 8.01 -4.61 14.05
CA ILE A 177 7.99 -3.91 12.74
C ILE A 177 9.21 -2.99 12.62
N PHE A 178 9.50 -2.17 13.65
CA PHE A 178 10.68 -1.30 13.64
C PHE A 178 11.96 -2.11 13.49
N ASP A 179 12.16 -3.16 14.29
CA ASP A 179 13.36 -4.00 14.27
C ASP A 179 13.54 -4.68 12.91
N THR A 180 12.46 -5.20 12.33
CA THR A 180 12.48 -5.83 11.01
C THR A 180 12.90 -4.83 9.93
N LEU A 181 12.27 -3.65 9.89
CA LEU A 181 12.48 -2.68 8.81
C LEU A 181 13.77 -1.87 8.98
N SER A 182 14.28 -1.68 10.19
CA SER A 182 15.57 -1.02 10.45
C SER A 182 16.76 -1.99 10.33
N GLY A 183 16.59 -3.26 10.72
CA GLY A 183 17.63 -4.28 10.73
C GLY A 183 18.04 -4.75 9.34
N SER A 184 17.09 -4.89 8.43
CA SER A 184 17.36 -5.35 7.06
C SER A 184 18.30 -4.42 6.29
N GLY A 185 18.17 -3.11 6.48
CA GLY A 185 19.07 -2.13 5.86
C GLY A 185 20.52 -2.29 6.29
N LEU A 186 20.77 -2.65 7.54
CA LEU A 186 22.12 -2.87 8.07
C LEU A 186 22.71 -4.20 7.58
N GLN A 187 21.96 -5.30 7.65
CA GLN A 187 22.41 -6.61 7.18
C GLN A 187 22.77 -6.61 5.70
N GLU A 188 21.91 -6.05 4.86
CA GLU A 188 22.14 -6.01 3.43
C GLU A 188 23.29 -5.08 3.06
N SER A 189 23.47 -3.94 3.73
CA SER A 189 24.63 -3.07 3.50
C SER A 189 25.93 -3.72 3.90
N LEU A 190 25.97 -4.47 5.00
CA LEU A 190 27.12 -5.25 5.43
C LEU A 190 27.43 -6.39 4.47
N LEU A 191 26.41 -7.11 3.99
CA LEU A 191 26.58 -8.19 3.02
C LEU A 191 27.13 -7.65 1.69
N ARG A 192 26.59 -6.54 1.19
CA ARG A 192 27.08 -5.89 -0.03
C ARG A 192 28.49 -5.34 0.12
N ALA A 193 28.85 -4.79 1.29
CA ALA A 193 30.23 -4.37 1.59
C ALA A 193 31.17 -5.57 1.60
N PHE A 194 30.76 -6.68 2.22
CA PHE A 194 31.55 -7.93 2.26
C PHE A 194 31.72 -8.52 0.85
N ILE A 195 30.68 -8.57 0.02
CA ILE A 195 30.79 -9.07 -1.35
C ILE A 195 31.72 -8.20 -2.19
N ARG A 196 31.68 -6.87 -2.05
CA ARG A 196 32.61 -5.97 -2.76
C ARG A 196 34.05 -6.22 -2.38
N THR A 197 34.36 -6.37 -1.09
CA THR A 197 35.74 -6.66 -0.62
C THR A 197 36.22 -8.08 -0.92
N ALA A 198 35.32 -9.01 -1.27
CA ALA A 198 35.66 -10.38 -1.66
C ALA A 198 35.90 -10.57 -3.17
N ILE A 199 35.53 -9.56 -3.99
CA ILE A 199 35.66 -9.60 -5.46
C ILE A 199 36.81 -8.73 -5.97
N ASP A 200 37.31 -7.76 -5.15
CA ASP A 200 38.52 -6.98 -5.40
C ASP A 200 39.77 -7.72 -4.86
#